data_21c25ff31ce24c4f441d190f0db42240
#
_entry.id   21c25ff31ce24c4f441d190f0db42240
#
_cell.length_a   1.000
_cell.length_b   1.000
_cell.length_c   1.000
_cell.angle_alpha   90.00
_cell.angle_beta   90.00
_cell.angle_gamma   90.00
#
_symmetry.space_group_name_H-M   'P 1'
#
loop_
_entity.id
_entity.type
_entity.pdbx_description
1 polymer ?
#
loop_
_entity_poly.entity_id
_entity_poly.type
_entity_poly.pdbx_seq_one_letter_code
_entity_poly.pdbx_strand_id
1 'polypeptide(L)'
;MPKRIIDAVDLFCGGGGLTCGLRQAGVNVKMGVEIDPLCRYAYEHNNKAKFLCKSVVKLSGEEIRANYAQGHVSLLAGCPPCQTFSSYNQKAKQQDPRYRLPTQFKRLVLETKPDLVALENVPLLVKRPIFRTLIAELEQAGYHVDHKIVFCPDYGLPQRRKRVVLLGSRLGPIKVPEPTYAKPPTVREMIGDLPALENGQCDPNDRLHFCAALSPLNLDRIRHSRPGGTWRDWPDRLVAKCHTRESGMTYPGVYGRMSWDKPAPTMTTQFYGFGNGRFGHPEQDRAISVREGAIFQGFPADYQFLPEDRHHNISLLGKMIGNAVPVKLGELIGKALIEHVRKVKGDRDGSR
;
A
#
# COMPACT_ATOMS: atom_id res chain seq x y z
N MET A 1 9.79 -7.94 -32.43
CA MET A 1 8.39 -8.40 -32.15
C MET A 1 7.66 -7.33 -31.35
N PRO A 2 6.40 -6.97 -31.67
CA PRO A 2 5.67 -5.98 -30.86
C PRO A 2 5.53 -6.49 -29.43
N LYS A 3 5.91 -5.64 -28.44
CA LYS A 3 5.67 -5.91 -27.02
C LYS A 3 4.18 -6.14 -26.81
N ARG A 4 3.77 -7.30 -26.26
CA ARG A 4 2.37 -7.41 -25.78
C ARG A 4 2.16 -6.41 -24.67
N ILE A 5 1.24 -5.48 -24.88
CA ILE A 5 0.82 -4.50 -23.91
C ILE A 5 -0.12 -5.21 -22.92
N ILE A 6 0.11 -5.01 -21.64
CA ILE A 6 -0.82 -5.45 -20.59
C ILE A 6 -1.72 -4.27 -20.29
N ASP A 7 -3.01 -4.36 -20.64
CA ASP A 7 -4.02 -3.40 -20.21
C ASP A 7 -4.56 -3.81 -18.85
N ALA A 8 -4.59 -2.89 -17.90
CA ALA A 8 -5.01 -3.17 -16.53
C ALA A 8 -6.16 -2.29 -16.06
N VAL A 9 -6.99 -2.86 -15.20
CA VAL A 9 -7.95 -2.14 -14.34
C VAL A 9 -7.57 -2.41 -12.89
N ASP A 10 -7.48 -1.35 -12.07
CA ASP A 10 -7.13 -1.38 -10.66
C ASP A 10 -8.35 -1.13 -9.79
N LEU A 11 -8.80 -2.15 -9.05
CA LEU A 11 -9.95 -2.07 -8.15
C LEU A 11 -9.49 -1.66 -6.74
N PHE A 12 -10.26 -0.78 -6.10
CA PHE A 12 -9.90 -0.17 -4.81
C PHE A 12 -8.62 0.65 -4.89
N CYS A 13 -8.48 1.41 -5.96
CA CYS A 13 -7.23 2.06 -6.36
C CYS A 13 -6.76 3.17 -5.39
N GLY A 14 -7.65 3.73 -4.56
CA GLY A 14 -7.32 4.80 -3.62
C GLY A 14 -6.60 5.97 -4.30
N GLY A 15 -5.54 6.48 -3.67
CA GLY A 15 -4.68 7.52 -4.22
C GLY A 15 -3.71 7.03 -5.31
N GLY A 16 -3.77 5.78 -5.79
CA GLY A 16 -3.06 5.29 -6.96
C GLY A 16 -1.71 4.60 -6.72
N GLY A 17 -1.40 4.16 -5.51
CA GLY A 17 -0.09 3.54 -5.21
C GLY A 17 0.19 2.27 -6.04
N LEU A 18 -0.78 1.34 -6.12
CA LEU A 18 -0.63 0.13 -6.95
C LEU A 18 -0.52 0.51 -8.44
N THR A 19 -1.42 1.37 -8.92
CA THR A 19 -1.40 1.87 -10.30
C THR A 19 -0.06 2.51 -10.66
N CYS A 20 0.49 3.38 -9.79
CA CYS A 20 1.79 4.02 -9.99
C CYS A 20 2.89 2.98 -10.19
N GLY A 21 2.97 1.98 -9.31
CA GLY A 21 3.97 0.91 -9.42
C GLY A 21 3.80 0.05 -10.66
N LEU A 22 2.56 -0.35 -10.99
CA LEU A 22 2.27 -1.10 -12.22
C LEU A 22 2.72 -0.34 -13.48
N ARG A 23 2.47 0.97 -13.52
CA ARG A 23 2.89 1.83 -14.63
C ARG A 23 4.41 1.99 -14.71
N GLN A 24 5.09 2.15 -13.58
CA GLN A 24 6.56 2.17 -13.54
C GLN A 24 7.18 0.87 -14.09
N ALA A 25 6.51 -0.26 -13.89
CA ALA A 25 6.90 -1.53 -14.51
C ALA A 25 6.63 -1.60 -16.02
N GLY A 26 5.78 -0.73 -16.57
CA GLY A 26 5.39 -0.72 -17.98
C GLY A 26 4.02 -1.34 -18.29
N VAL A 27 3.19 -1.59 -17.27
CA VAL A 27 1.79 -1.99 -17.44
C VAL A 27 0.94 -0.77 -17.82
N ASN A 28 0.09 -0.92 -18.80
CA ASN A 28 -0.82 0.13 -19.26
C ASN A 28 -2.11 0.12 -18.43
N VAL A 29 -2.09 0.79 -17.27
CA VAL A 29 -3.30 0.91 -16.45
C VAL A 29 -4.26 1.90 -17.09
N LYS A 30 -5.45 1.45 -17.45
CA LYS A 30 -6.49 2.20 -18.16
C LYS A 30 -7.45 2.90 -17.21
N MET A 31 -7.79 2.22 -16.10
CA MET A 31 -8.81 2.69 -15.17
C MET A 31 -8.52 2.23 -13.74
N GLY A 32 -8.79 3.12 -12.80
CA GLY A 32 -8.91 2.80 -11.38
C GLY A 32 -10.34 2.98 -10.90
N VAL A 33 -10.80 2.08 -10.05
CA VAL A 33 -12.14 2.12 -9.44
C VAL A 33 -12.01 2.33 -7.94
N GLU A 34 -12.63 3.38 -7.43
CA GLU A 34 -12.63 3.73 -6.01
C GLU A 34 -13.98 4.38 -5.65
N ILE A 35 -14.43 4.19 -4.42
CA ILE A 35 -15.69 4.77 -3.93
C ILE A 35 -15.51 6.19 -3.37
N ASP A 36 -14.30 6.52 -2.89
CA ASP A 36 -13.99 7.83 -2.31
C ASP A 36 -13.61 8.83 -3.41
N PRO A 37 -14.47 9.82 -3.72
CA PRO A 37 -14.21 10.80 -4.77
C PRO A 37 -12.99 11.69 -4.46
N LEU A 38 -12.56 11.77 -3.21
CA LEU A 38 -11.41 12.58 -2.80
C LEU A 38 -10.07 12.02 -3.33
N CYS A 39 -10.04 10.76 -3.76
CA CYS A 39 -8.87 10.14 -4.37
C CYS A 39 -8.67 10.52 -5.85
N ARG A 40 -9.70 11.06 -6.51
CA ARG A 40 -9.69 11.33 -7.96
C ARG A 40 -8.50 12.14 -8.42
N TYR A 41 -8.24 13.29 -7.76
CA TYR A 41 -7.15 14.16 -8.18
C TYR A 41 -5.79 13.45 -8.13
N ALA A 42 -5.46 12.86 -6.97
CA ALA A 42 -4.21 12.12 -6.79
C ALA A 42 -4.07 10.99 -7.82
N TYR A 43 -5.16 10.30 -8.10
CA TYR A 43 -5.16 9.19 -9.06
C TYR A 43 -4.93 9.67 -10.50
N GLU A 44 -5.78 10.54 -11.02
CA GLU A 44 -5.77 10.97 -12.43
C GLU A 44 -4.55 11.82 -12.76
N HIS A 45 -4.18 12.75 -11.86
CA HIS A 45 -3.05 13.67 -12.10
C HIS A 45 -1.73 12.91 -12.28
N ASN A 46 -1.45 11.94 -11.41
CA ASN A 46 -0.16 11.24 -11.41
C ASN A 46 -0.12 10.02 -12.35
N ASN A 47 -1.25 9.36 -12.58
CA ASN A 47 -1.24 8.08 -13.25
C ASN A 47 -1.71 8.10 -14.70
N LYS A 48 -2.22 9.23 -15.18
CA LYS A 48 -2.75 9.35 -16.56
C LYS A 48 -3.72 8.22 -16.93
N ALA A 49 -4.53 7.78 -15.96
CA ALA A 49 -5.51 6.73 -16.08
C ALA A 49 -6.88 7.23 -15.59
N LYS A 50 -7.95 6.72 -16.17
CA LYS A 50 -9.31 7.14 -15.81
C LYS A 50 -9.65 6.75 -14.39
N PHE A 51 -10.25 7.66 -13.62
CA PHE A 51 -10.82 7.37 -12.30
C PHE A 51 -12.33 7.16 -12.40
N LEU A 52 -12.80 5.97 -12.03
CA LEU A 52 -14.22 5.67 -11.92
C LEU A 52 -14.65 5.71 -10.45
N CYS A 53 -15.36 6.76 -10.06
CA CYS A 53 -15.95 6.87 -8.72
C CYS A 53 -17.19 5.99 -8.64
N LYS A 54 -17.00 4.72 -8.26
CA LYS A 54 -18.10 3.74 -8.21
C LYS A 54 -17.80 2.64 -7.18
N SER A 55 -18.84 2.19 -6.49
CA SER A 55 -18.72 1.01 -5.64
C SER A 55 -18.52 -0.23 -6.51
N VAL A 56 -17.54 -1.07 -6.17
CA VAL A 56 -17.30 -2.36 -6.84
C VAL A 56 -18.50 -3.31 -6.79
N VAL A 57 -19.40 -3.14 -5.80
CA VAL A 57 -20.65 -3.90 -5.70
C VAL A 57 -21.57 -3.61 -6.88
N LYS A 58 -21.56 -2.39 -7.41
CA LYS A 58 -22.37 -1.93 -8.53
C LYS A 58 -21.65 -2.00 -9.88
N LEU A 59 -20.37 -2.37 -9.87
CA LEU A 59 -19.56 -2.48 -11.08
C LEU A 59 -19.85 -3.79 -11.79
N SER A 60 -19.99 -3.75 -13.13
CA SER A 60 -20.18 -4.93 -13.97
C SER A 60 -18.89 -5.38 -14.64
N GLY A 61 -18.82 -6.66 -15.00
CA GLY A 61 -17.70 -7.19 -15.77
C GLY A 61 -17.56 -6.55 -17.16
N GLU A 62 -18.66 -6.08 -17.76
CA GLU A 62 -18.66 -5.39 -19.04
C GLU A 62 -17.95 -4.04 -18.98
N GLU A 63 -18.24 -3.23 -17.93
CA GLU A 63 -17.56 -1.95 -17.71
C GLU A 63 -16.04 -2.11 -17.55
N ILE A 64 -15.59 -3.25 -17.01
CA ILE A 64 -14.17 -3.58 -16.90
C ILE A 64 -13.63 -4.00 -18.28
N ARG A 65 -14.28 -4.95 -18.97
CA ARG A 65 -13.82 -5.45 -20.27
C ARG A 65 -13.70 -4.37 -21.33
N ALA A 66 -14.54 -3.35 -21.30
CA ALA A 66 -14.48 -2.20 -22.20
C ALA A 66 -13.15 -1.43 -22.16
N ASN A 67 -12.31 -1.65 -21.13
CA ASN A 67 -11.00 -1.03 -20.99
C ASN A 67 -9.84 -1.88 -21.57
N TYR A 68 -10.11 -3.10 -22.01
CA TYR A 68 -9.09 -3.98 -22.58
C TYR A 68 -9.13 -3.92 -24.10
N ALA A 69 -8.02 -3.53 -24.72
CA ALA A 69 -7.92 -3.47 -26.17
C ALA A 69 -7.77 -4.89 -26.76
N GLN A 70 -8.32 -5.08 -27.96
CA GLN A 70 -8.17 -6.35 -28.67
C GLN A 70 -6.68 -6.66 -28.91
N GLY A 71 -6.27 -7.90 -28.65
CA GLY A 71 -4.89 -8.37 -28.83
C GLY A 71 -3.94 -7.98 -27.67
N HIS A 72 -4.38 -7.18 -26.70
CA HIS A 72 -3.64 -6.94 -25.47
C HIS A 72 -3.91 -8.05 -24.43
N VAL A 73 -2.99 -8.19 -23.48
CA VAL A 73 -3.18 -9.05 -22.30
C VAL A 73 -3.99 -8.28 -21.26
N SER A 74 -5.05 -8.85 -20.77
CA SER A 74 -5.93 -8.24 -19.79
C SER A 74 -5.47 -8.54 -18.35
N LEU A 75 -5.41 -7.53 -17.50
CA LEU A 75 -5.09 -7.64 -16.06
C LEU A 75 -6.20 -7.00 -15.21
N LEU A 76 -6.74 -7.76 -14.28
CA LEU A 76 -7.52 -7.20 -13.18
C LEU A 76 -6.68 -7.23 -11.90
N ALA A 77 -6.32 -6.06 -11.42
CA ALA A 77 -5.55 -5.87 -10.18
C ALA A 77 -6.42 -5.26 -9.08
N GLY A 78 -6.01 -5.39 -7.82
CA GLY A 78 -6.68 -4.67 -6.75
C GLY A 78 -6.19 -5.00 -5.35
N CYS A 79 -6.58 -4.11 -4.41
CA CYS A 79 -6.33 -4.25 -2.99
C CYS A 79 -7.64 -4.07 -2.20
N PRO A 80 -8.49 -5.11 -2.11
CA PRO A 80 -9.75 -5.01 -1.36
C PRO A 80 -9.51 -4.59 0.09
N PRO A 81 -10.31 -3.67 0.66
CA PRO A 81 -10.15 -3.22 2.04
C PRO A 81 -10.17 -4.37 3.04
N CYS A 82 -9.19 -4.37 3.95
CA CYS A 82 -8.94 -5.40 4.95
C CYS A 82 -9.05 -4.92 6.38
N GLN A 83 -9.67 -3.79 6.62
CA GLN A 83 -9.80 -3.24 7.96
C GLN A 83 -10.46 -4.21 8.95
N THR A 84 -11.32 -5.09 8.45
CA THR A 84 -11.96 -6.18 9.21
C THR A 84 -11.04 -7.37 9.51
N PHE A 85 -9.90 -7.48 8.83
CA PHE A 85 -8.92 -8.56 8.98
C PHE A 85 -7.59 -8.11 9.60
N SER A 86 -7.45 -6.82 9.97
CA SER A 86 -6.22 -6.34 10.61
C SER A 86 -6.14 -6.82 12.06
N SER A 87 -4.91 -7.04 12.55
CA SER A 87 -4.65 -7.42 13.95
C SER A 87 -5.15 -6.38 14.96
N TYR A 88 -5.33 -5.14 14.54
CA TYR A 88 -5.86 -4.05 15.37
C TYR A 88 -7.39 -4.07 15.52
N ASN A 89 -8.12 -4.80 14.68
CA ASN A 89 -9.58 -4.76 14.65
C ASN A 89 -10.21 -6.16 14.70
N GLN A 90 -9.71 -7.01 15.60
CA GLN A 90 -10.19 -8.40 15.76
C GLN A 90 -11.65 -8.50 16.20
N LYS A 91 -12.23 -7.41 16.72
CA LYS A 91 -13.64 -7.33 17.14
C LYS A 91 -14.59 -6.85 16.05
N ALA A 92 -14.10 -6.51 14.87
CA ALA A 92 -14.94 -6.12 13.74
C ALA A 92 -15.79 -7.31 13.30
N LYS A 93 -17.07 -7.21 13.54
CA LYS A 93 -18.06 -8.27 13.35
C LYS A 93 -18.20 -8.60 11.86
N GLN A 94 -18.49 -9.87 11.54
CA GLN A 94 -18.88 -10.35 10.21
C GLN A 94 -20.00 -9.54 9.53
N GLN A 95 -20.67 -8.67 10.26
CA GLN A 95 -21.71 -7.76 9.81
C GLN A 95 -21.20 -6.51 9.07
N ASP A 96 -19.88 -6.19 9.12
CA ASP A 96 -19.33 -5.07 8.37
C ASP A 96 -19.42 -5.38 6.86
N PRO A 97 -20.10 -4.55 6.04
CA PRO A 97 -20.21 -4.77 4.60
C PRO A 97 -18.87 -4.93 3.88
N ARG A 98 -17.81 -4.32 4.44
CA ARG A 98 -16.45 -4.40 3.92
C ARG A 98 -15.85 -5.80 4.00
N TYR A 99 -16.36 -6.66 4.89
CA TYR A 99 -15.95 -8.06 4.99
C TYR A 99 -16.17 -8.82 3.67
N ARG A 100 -17.18 -8.41 2.90
CA ARG A 100 -17.56 -9.05 1.62
C ARG A 100 -16.84 -8.47 0.39
N LEU A 101 -16.00 -7.45 0.52
CA LEU A 101 -15.35 -6.83 -0.63
C LEU A 101 -14.35 -7.74 -1.37
N PRO A 102 -13.58 -8.62 -0.70
CA PRO A 102 -12.81 -9.66 -1.42
C PRO A 102 -13.69 -10.60 -2.27
N THR A 103 -14.93 -10.87 -1.85
CA THR A 103 -15.90 -11.64 -2.66
C THR A 103 -16.32 -10.86 -3.91
N GLN A 104 -16.42 -9.52 -3.85
CA GLN A 104 -16.71 -8.70 -5.02
C GLN A 104 -15.53 -8.68 -6.00
N PHE A 105 -14.30 -8.63 -5.49
CA PHE A 105 -13.12 -8.80 -6.34
C PHE A 105 -13.19 -10.13 -7.10
N LYS A 106 -13.41 -11.24 -6.39
CA LYS A 106 -13.58 -12.58 -6.97
C LYS A 106 -14.68 -12.60 -8.04
N ARG A 107 -15.88 -12.08 -7.73
CA ARG A 107 -17.00 -11.99 -8.68
C ARG A 107 -16.57 -11.32 -9.97
N LEU A 108 -15.91 -10.16 -9.87
CA LEU A 108 -15.48 -9.41 -11.05
C LEU A 108 -14.39 -10.15 -11.83
N VAL A 109 -13.47 -10.88 -11.19
CA VAL A 109 -12.53 -11.76 -11.90
C VAL A 109 -13.26 -12.84 -12.70
N LEU A 110 -14.24 -13.52 -12.09
CA LEU A 110 -15.00 -14.59 -12.75
C LEU A 110 -15.90 -14.08 -13.87
N GLU A 111 -16.47 -12.88 -13.74
CA GLU A 111 -17.26 -12.23 -14.79
C GLU A 111 -16.41 -11.75 -15.98
N THR A 112 -15.23 -11.17 -15.69
CA THR A 112 -14.37 -10.57 -16.73
C THR A 112 -13.45 -11.58 -17.38
N LYS A 113 -13.06 -12.63 -16.64
CA LYS A 113 -12.09 -13.66 -17.06
C LYS A 113 -10.82 -13.04 -17.67
N PRO A 114 -10.12 -12.11 -16.97
CA PRO A 114 -8.91 -11.50 -17.51
C PRO A 114 -7.82 -12.57 -17.68
N ASP A 115 -6.83 -12.31 -18.52
CA ASP A 115 -5.67 -13.21 -18.69
C ASP A 115 -4.85 -13.32 -17.41
N LEU A 116 -4.75 -12.21 -16.67
CA LEU A 116 -3.95 -12.06 -15.46
C LEU A 116 -4.78 -11.48 -14.31
N VAL A 117 -4.45 -11.91 -13.10
CA VAL A 117 -5.03 -11.41 -11.85
C VAL A 117 -3.89 -11.04 -10.89
N ALA A 118 -3.99 -9.90 -10.21
CA ALA A 118 -3.09 -9.53 -9.13
C ALA A 118 -3.88 -9.00 -7.93
N LEU A 119 -3.65 -9.56 -6.75
CA LEU A 119 -4.28 -9.12 -5.51
C LEU A 119 -3.20 -8.89 -4.44
N GLU A 120 -3.27 -7.73 -3.78
CA GLU A 120 -2.49 -7.42 -2.59
C GLU A 120 -3.39 -7.34 -1.37
N ASN A 121 -2.88 -7.79 -0.21
CA ASN A 121 -3.66 -7.70 1.01
C ASN A 121 -2.81 -7.91 2.28
N VAL A 122 -3.43 -7.79 3.46
CA VAL A 122 -2.77 -8.11 4.74
C VAL A 122 -2.56 -9.63 4.91
N PRO A 123 -1.49 -10.08 5.60
CA PRO A 123 -1.17 -11.51 5.75
C PRO A 123 -2.27 -12.35 6.40
N LEU A 124 -3.08 -11.75 7.29
CA LEU A 124 -4.17 -12.47 7.96
C LEU A 124 -5.27 -12.95 7.01
N LEU A 125 -5.37 -12.39 5.79
CA LEU A 125 -6.31 -12.85 4.79
C LEU A 125 -6.08 -14.33 4.42
N VAL A 126 -4.83 -14.77 4.35
CA VAL A 126 -4.47 -16.17 4.01
C VAL A 126 -5.12 -17.19 4.95
N LYS A 127 -5.33 -16.83 6.21
CA LYS A 127 -5.96 -17.69 7.22
C LYS A 127 -7.50 -17.73 7.12
N ARG A 128 -8.11 -16.93 6.26
CA ARG A 128 -9.57 -16.80 6.18
C ARG A 128 -10.17 -17.75 5.12
N PRO A 129 -11.35 -18.34 5.40
CA PRO A 129 -12.05 -19.18 4.42
C PRO A 129 -12.24 -18.51 3.06
N ILE A 130 -12.56 -17.20 3.06
CA ILE A 130 -12.75 -16.41 1.85
C ILE A 130 -11.54 -16.42 0.90
N PHE A 131 -10.32 -16.52 1.44
CA PHE A 131 -9.10 -16.59 0.62
C PHE A 131 -8.94 -17.97 -0.02
N ARG A 132 -9.21 -19.04 0.73
CA ARG A 132 -9.19 -20.41 0.19
C ARG A 132 -10.24 -20.60 -0.91
N THR A 133 -11.45 -20.09 -0.69
CA THR A 133 -12.51 -20.10 -1.68
C THR A 133 -12.12 -19.29 -2.94
N LEU A 134 -11.47 -18.13 -2.77
CA LEU A 134 -10.96 -17.33 -3.90
C LEU A 134 -9.99 -18.17 -4.75
N ILE A 135 -8.99 -18.80 -4.14
CA ILE A 135 -8.01 -19.62 -4.86
C ILE A 135 -8.71 -20.78 -5.60
N ALA A 136 -9.51 -21.56 -4.90
CA ALA A 136 -10.18 -22.73 -5.48
C ALA A 136 -11.07 -22.35 -6.69
N GLU A 137 -11.82 -21.27 -6.60
CA GLU A 137 -12.68 -20.83 -7.72
C GLU A 137 -11.87 -20.23 -8.88
N LEU A 138 -10.72 -19.59 -8.63
CA LEU A 138 -9.82 -19.16 -9.68
C LEU A 138 -9.20 -20.37 -10.41
N GLU A 139 -8.75 -21.38 -9.68
CA GLU A 139 -8.20 -22.61 -10.25
C GLU A 139 -9.25 -23.35 -11.09
N GLN A 140 -10.49 -23.47 -10.60
CA GLN A 140 -11.63 -24.02 -11.34
C GLN A 140 -11.94 -23.21 -12.61
N ALA A 141 -11.71 -21.90 -12.60
CA ALA A 141 -11.86 -21.03 -13.76
C ALA A 141 -10.67 -21.06 -14.74
N GLY A 142 -9.70 -21.94 -14.51
CA GLY A 142 -8.54 -22.18 -15.38
C GLY A 142 -7.34 -21.27 -15.12
N TYR A 143 -7.25 -20.64 -13.94
CA TYR A 143 -6.07 -19.90 -13.55
C TYR A 143 -5.02 -20.80 -12.89
N HIS A 144 -3.76 -20.64 -13.26
CA HIS A 144 -2.65 -21.01 -12.42
C HIS A 144 -2.47 -19.92 -11.37
N VAL A 145 -2.52 -20.28 -10.08
CA VAL A 145 -2.47 -19.34 -8.98
C VAL A 145 -1.23 -19.58 -8.13
N ASP A 146 -0.53 -18.52 -7.78
CA ASP A 146 0.52 -18.52 -6.76
C ASP A 146 0.32 -17.38 -5.79
N HIS A 147 0.68 -17.57 -4.52
CA HIS A 147 0.61 -16.53 -3.51
C HIS A 147 1.73 -16.65 -2.49
N LYS A 148 2.21 -15.52 -2.01
CA LYS A 148 3.28 -15.45 -1.01
C LYS A 148 3.04 -14.31 -0.04
N ILE A 149 3.43 -14.53 1.23
CA ILE A 149 3.55 -13.42 2.18
C ILE A 149 4.93 -12.79 1.97
N VAL A 150 4.94 -11.60 1.37
CA VAL A 150 6.15 -10.83 1.14
C VAL A 150 6.45 -9.95 2.37
N PHE A 151 7.70 -9.91 2.78
CA PHE A 151 8.22 -8.94 3.73
C PHE A 151 8.91 -7.83 2.93
N CYS A 152 8.31 -6.65 2.90
CA CYS A 152 8.68 -5.57 2.01
C CYS A 152 10.18 -5.20 2.00
N PRO A 153 10.89 -5.18 3.15
CA PRO A 153 12.34 -4.95 3.16
C PRO A 153 13.14 -5.89 2.28
N ASP A 154 12.78 -7.17 2.19
CA ASP A 154 13.47 -8.18 1.39
C ASP A 154 13.35 -7.94 -0.13
N TYR A 155 12.48 -7.01 -0.51
CA TYR A 155 12.23 -6.56 -1.89
C TYR A 155 12.63 -5.10 -2.13
N GLY A 156 13.47 -4.53 -1.25
CA GLY A 156 14.01 -3.19 -1.38
C GLY A 156 13.03 -2.06 -1.01
N LEU A 157 12.01 -2.35 -0.24
CA LEU A 157 11.13 -1.31 0.30
C LEU A 157 11.62 -0.84 1.68
N PRO A 158 11.57 0.47 1.97
CA PRO A 158 12.13 1.05 3.18
C PRO A 158 11.21 0.92 4.41
N GLN A 159 10.28 -0.05 4.45
CA GLN A 159 9.37 -0.21 5.59
C GLN A 159 9.12 -1.67 5.97
N ARG A 160 9.05 -1.94 7.27
CA ARG A 160 8.79 -3.26 7.89
C ARG A 160 7.31 -3.64 7.75
N ARG A 161 6.89 -3.91 6.51
CA ARG A 161 5.52 -4.22 6.14
C ARG A 161 5.44 -5.64 5.58
N LYS A 162 4.48 -6.42 6.03
CA LYS A 162 4.17 -7.74 5.46
C LYS A 162 2.86 -7.66 4.69
N ARG A 163 2.84 -8.27 3.49
CA ARG A 163 1.64 -8.35 2.65
C ARG A 163 1.54 -9.70 1.98
N VAL A 164 0.32 -10.18 1.78
CA VAL A 164 0.11 -11.28 0.83
C VAL A 164 -0.02 -10.69 -0.57
N VAL A 165 0.72 -11.25 -1.51
CA VAL A 165 0.57 -11.03 -2.95
C VAL A 165 0.05 -12.32 -3.55
N LEU A 166 -1.02 -12.24 -4.34
CA LEU A 166 -1.54 -13.34 -5.14
C LEU A 166 -1.46 -12.95 -6.60
N LEU A 167 -0.91 -13.83 -7.41
CA LEU A 167 -0.88 -13.73 -8.86
C LEU A 167 -1.66 -14.91 -9.45
N GLY A 168 -2.48 -14.64 -10.47
CA GLY A 168 -3.21 -15.63 -11.23
C GLY A 168 -2.99 -15.42 -12.73
N SER A 169 -2.88 -16.52 -13.49
CA SER A 169 -2.70 -16.47 -14.94
C SER A 169 -3.44 -17.59 -15.66
N ARG A 170 -4.15 -17.26 -16.73
CA ARG A 170 -4.73 -18.20 -17.69
C ARG A 170 -3.78 -18.52 -18.84
N LEU A 171 -2.61 -17.88 -18.86
CA LEU A 171 -1.63 -18.04 -19.92
C LEU A 171 -0.65 -19.20 -19.65
N GLY A 172 -0.51 -19.62 -18.38
CA GLY A 172 0.37 -20.68 -17.92
C GLY A 172 0.80 -20.48 -16.46
N PRO A 173 1.66 -21.35 -15.92
CA PRO A 173 2.13 -21.28 -14.54
C PRO A 173 2.82 -19.94 -14.24
N ILE A 174 2.45 -19.31 -13.14
CA ILE A 174 2.98 -18.02 -12.67
C ILE A 174 3.51 -18.16 -11.25
N LYS A 175 4.51 -17.33 -10.88
CA LYS A 175 5.08 -17.29 -9.53
C LYS A 175 5.20 -15.86 -9.02
N VAL A 176 4.96 -15.69 -7.74
CA VAL A 176 5.35 -14.47 -7.01
C VAL A 176 6.88 -14.46 -6.90
N PRO A 177 7.58 -13.37 -7.27
CA PRO A 177 9.02 -13.31 -7.27
C PRO A 177 9.64 -13.66 -5.90
N GLU A 178 10.86 -14.21 -5.94
CA GLU A 178 11.66 -14.41 -4.73
C GLU A 178 12.29 -13.07 -4.27
N PRO A 179 12.64 -12.96 -2.97
CA PRO A 179 13.39 -11.82 -2.44
C PRO A 179 14.71 -11.60 -3.18
N THR A 180 15.06 -10.34 -3.41
CA THR A 180 16.29 -9.98 -4.16
C THR A 180 17.22 -9.03 -3.39
N TYR A 181 16.80 -8.54 -2.21
CA TYR A 181 17.56 -7.58 -1.43
C TYR A 181 18.10 -8.19 -0.14
N ALA A 182 19.43 -8.25 -0.05
CA ALA A 182 20.11 -8.69 1.18
C ALA A 182 20.14 -7.60 2.26
N LYS A 183 20.17 -6.32 1.86
CA LYS A 183 20.20 -5.18 2.76
C LYS A 183 19.04 -4.23 2.42
N PRO A 184 18.02 -4.12 3.28
CA PRO A 184 16.90 -3.23 3.04
C PRO A 184 17.30 -1.75 3.21
N PRO A 185 16.65 -0.81 2.47
CA PRO A 185 16.85 0.60 2.66
C PRO A 185 16.48 1.05 4.08
N THR A 186 17.25 1.96 4.64
CA THR A 186 17.08 2.51 5.99
C THR A 186 16.33 3.82 6.00
N VAL A 187 15.86 4.26 7.18
CA VAL A 187 15.25 5.59 7.36
C VAL A 187 16.21 6.68 6.91
N ARG A 188 17.51 6.56 7.25
CA ARG A 188 18.55 7.53 6.89
C ARG A 188 18.67 7.70 5.38
N GLU A 189 18.77 6.61 4.64
CA GLU A 189 18.89 6.63 3.18
C GLU A 189 17.66 7.25 2.50
N MET A 190 16.50 7.23 3.17
CA MET A 190 15.26 7.71 2.56
C MET A 190 14.92 9.16 2.88
N ILE A 191 15.21 9.63 4.08
CA ILE A 191 14.77 10.95 4.55
C ILE A 191 15.88 11.78 5.20
N GLY A 192 17.12 11.28 5.25
CA GLY A 192 18.24 11.96 5.92
C GLY A 192 18.61 13.31 5.32
N ASP A 193 18.38 13.50 4.01
CA ASP A 193 18.71 14.71 3.27
C ASP A 193 17.53 15.70 3.17
N LEU A 194 16.37 15.39 3.76
CA LEU A 194 15.25 16.33 3.77
C LEU A 194 15.51 17.51 4.68
N PRO A 195 14.99 18.71 4.36
CA PRO A 195 15.08 19.87 5.23
C PRO A 195 14.56 19.58 6.64
N ALA A 196 15.23 20.13 7.66
CA ALA A 196 14.76 20.01 9.01
C ALA A 196 13.46 20.77 9.21
N LEU A 197 12.56 20.21 10.05
CA LEU A 197 11.33 20.86 10.45
C LEU A 197 11.24 20.96 11.96
N GLU A 198 10.71 22.07 12.44
CA GLU A 198 10.25 22.17 13.81
C GLU A 198 8.86 21.56 14.00
N ASN A 199 8.45 21.39 15.26
CA ASN A 199 7.14 20.86 15.59
C ASN A 199 5.99 21.74 15.03
N GLY A 200 5.17 21.17 14.18
CA GLY A 200 4.06 21.85 13.51
C GLY A 200 4.44 22.69 12.28
N GLN A 201 5.70 22.66 11.86
CA GLN A 201 6.21 23.44 10.73
C GLN A 201 5.87 22.79 9.39
N CYS A 202 5.86 23.62 8.34
CA CYS A 202 5.78 23.25 6.93
C CYS A 202 6.99 23.84 6.20
N ASP A 203 7.60 23.06 5.31
CA ASP A 203 8.65 23.52 4.41
C ASP A 203 8.05 24.48 3.35
N PRO A 204 8.63 25.66 3.11
CA PRO A 204 8.11 26.58 2.11
C PRO A 204 8.23 26.07 0.66
N ASN A 205 9.15 25.17 0.39
CA ASN A 205 9.45 24.64 -0.93
C ASN A 205 8.77 23.30 -1.24
N ASP A 206 8.29 22.58 -0.20
CA ASP A 206 7.57 21.33 -0.36
C ASP A 206 6.31 21.29 0.52
N ARG A 207 5.17 21.54 -0.08
CA ARG A 207 3.87 21.59 0.58
C ARG A 207 3.48 20.28 1.31
N LEU A 208 4.06 19.15 0.95
CA LEU A 208 3.84 17.87 1.65
C LEU A 208 4.82 17.68 2.81
N HIS A 209 5.92 18.42 2.85
CA HIS A 209 6.87 18.34 3.93
C HIS A 209 6.43 19.21 5.12
N PHE A 210 5.37 18.77 5.78
CA PHE A 210 4.84 19.39 6.99
C PHE A 210 4.49 18.31 8.03
N CYS A 211 4.55 18.64 9.31
CA CYS A 211 4.23 17.74 10.41
C CYS A 211 3.10 18.30 11.29
N ALA A 212 2.37 17.40 11.91
CA ALA A 212 1.37 17.79 12.91
C ALA A 212 2.02 18.38 14.15
N ALA A 213 1.45 19.46 14.68
CA ALA A 213 1.88 20.03 15.95
C ALA A 213 1.59 19.06 17.10
N LEU A 214 2.59 18.77 17.91
CA LEU A 214 2.47 17.99 19.14
C LEU A 214 1.96 18.87 20.26
N SER A 215 1.10 18.32 21.11
CA SER A 215 0.75 18.99 22.37
C SER A 215 1.98 19.16 23.28
N PRO A 216 1.97 20.10 24.22
CA PRO A 216 3.10 20.30 25.16
C PRO A 216 3.52 19.00 25.84
N LEU A 217 2.57 18.17 26.27
CA LEU A 217 2.85 16.87 26.88
C LEU A 217 3.54 15.90 25.91
N ASN A 218 3.12 15.85 24.65
CA ASN A 218 3.72 14.96 23.65
C ASN A 218 5.08 15.50 23.18
N LEU A 219 5.29 16.81 23.23
CA LEU A 219 6.58 17.41 22.98
C LEU A 219 7.58 17.07 24.10
N ASP A 220 7.13 17.06 25.35
CA ASP A 220 7.95 16.60 26.49
C ASP A 220 8.27 15.09 26.36
N ARG A 221 7.29 14.27 25.99
CA ARG A 221 7.47 12.84 25.74
C ARG A 221 8.49 12.54 24.65
N ILE A 222 8.42 13.23 23.50
CA ILE A 222 9.35 12.96 22.41
C ILE A 222 10.77 13.37 22.76
N ARG A 223 10.97 14.44 23.52
CA ARG A 223 12.28 14.86 24.04
C ARG A 223 12.93 13.81 24.95
N HIS A 224 12.12 13.05 25.68
CA HIS A 224 12.57 11.94 26.51
C HIS A 224 12.63 10.59 25.75
N SER A 225 12.24 10.57 24.48
CA SER A 225 12.27 9.36 23.66
C SER A 225 13.58 9.25 22.89
N ARG A 226 14.31 8.18 23.08
CA ARG A 226 15.51 7.89 22.30
C ARG A 226 15.19 7.16 20.99
N PRO A 227 16.03 7.28 19.95
CA PRO A 227 15.86 6.53 18.70
C PRO A 227 15.77 5.01 18.94
N GLY A 228 14.72 4.38 18.43
CA GLY A 228 14.47 2.95 18.62
C GLY A 228 13.98 2.54 20.02
N GLY A 229 13.97 3.47 20.99
CA GLY A 229 13.49 3.27 22.36
C GLY A 229 11.97 3.12 22.46
N THR A 230 11.47 3.05 23.67
CA THR A 230 10.05 2.87 23.97
C THR A 230 9.61 3.83 25.09
N TRP A 231 8.31 3.97 25.31
CA TRP A 231 7.75 4.72 26.44
C TRP A 231 8.19 4.18 27.81
N ARG A 232 8.75 2.96 27.88
CA ARG A 232 9.31 2.39 29.13
C ARG A 232 10.61 3.07 29.56
N ASP A 233 11.23 3.83 28.65
CA ASP A 233 12.44 4.61 28.93
C ASP A 233 12.11 5.99 29.54
N TRP A 234 10.81 6.34 29.69
CA TRP A 234 10.36 7.65 30.17
C TRP A 234 10.33 7.73 31.71
N PRO A 235 10.45 8.93 32.26
CA PRO A 235 10.07 9.18 33.65
C PRO A 235 8.57 8.87 33.86
N ASP A 236 8.22 8.37 35.04
CA ASP A 236 6.86 7.93 35.39
C ASP A 236 5.78 9.00 35.09
N ARG A 237 6.10 10.30 35.32
CA ARG A 237 5.18 11.42 35.04
C ARG A 237 4.74 11.52 33.57
N LEU A 238 5.50 10.95 32.63
CA LEU A 238 5.22 10.98 31.20
C LEU A 238 4.52 9.73 30.71
N VAL A 239 4.50 8.66 31.48
CA VAL A 239 3.86 7.40 31.11
C VAL A 239 2.36 7.63 30.97
N ALA A 240 1.79 7.28 29.81
CA ALA A 240 0.37 7.44 29.56
C ALA A 240 -0.44 6.41 30.36
N LYS A 241 -1.59 6.83 30.92
CA LYS A 241 -2.49 5.95 31.69
C LYS A 241 -2.88 4.65 30.94
N CYS A 242 -2.92 4.67 29.61
CA CYS A 242 -3.19 3.45 28.84
C CYS A 242 -2.06 2.43 28.94
N HIS A 243 -0.82 2.84 29.18
CA HIS A 243 0.34 1.96 29.31
C HIS A 243 0.48 1.31 30.69
N THR A 244 -0.21 1.82 31.69
CA THR A 244 -0.27 1.20 33.02
C THR A 244 -1.29 0.05 33.09
N ARG A 245 -2.09 -0.14 32.03
CA ARG A 245 -3.04 -1.27 31.90
C ARG A 245 -2.38 -2.43 31.16
N GLU A 246 -2.71 -3.66 31.53
CA GLU A 246 -2.21 -4.89 30.90
C GLU A 246 -2.29 -4.88 29.36
N SER A 247 -3.42 -4.45 28.83
CA SER A 247 -3.64 -4.34 27.37
C SER A 247 -2.73 -3.30 26.68
N GLY A 248 -2.34 -2.23 27.38
CA GLY A 248 -1.48 -1.18 26.85
C GLY A 248 0.01 -1.52 26.90
N MET A 249 0.40 -2.42 27.79
CA MET A 249 1.79 -2.86 27.94
C MET A 249 2.29 -3.66 26.73
N THR A 250 1.38 -4.21 25.91
CA THR A 250 1.71 -5.01 24.71
C THR A 250 2.13 -4.18 23.51
N TYR A 251 2.02 -2.84 23.58
CA TYR A 251 2.34 -1.91 22.46
C TYR A 251 3.57 -1.02 22.78
N PRO A 252 4.79 -1.57 22.86
CA PRO A 252 5.97 -0.80 23.22
C PRO A 252 6.40 0.23 22.17
N GLY A 253 5.98 0.07 20.92
CA GLY A 253 6.36 0.95 19.83
C GLY A 253 5.57 2.27 19.72
N VAL A 254 4.43 2.39 20.42
CA VAL A 254 3.62 3.60 20.44
C VAL A 254 4.41 4.72 21.13
N TYR A 255 4.30 5.95 20.63
CA TYR A 255 5.11 7.10 21.06
C TYR A 255 6.64 6.89 20.91
N GLY A 256 7.09 6.02 20.01
CA GLY A 256 8.52 5.79 19.79
C GLY A 256 9.08 6.66 18.66
N ARG A 257 10.38 6.99 18.76
CA ARG A 257 11.16 7.50 17.63
C ARG A 257 11.62 6.35 16.74
N MET A 258 11.68 6.59 15.43
CA MET A 258 12.34 5.68 14.48
C MET A 258 13.85 5.61 14.78
N SER A 259 14.51 4.64 14.19
CA SER A 259 15.99 4.55 14.17
C SER A 259 16.48 4.86 12.77
N TRP A 260 17.54 5.66 12.66
CA TRP A 260 18.15 6.01 11.38
C TRP A 260 18.56 4.78 10.55
N ASP A 261 19.17 3.80 11.18
CA ASP A 261 19.85 2.68 10.52
C ASP A 261 18.98 1.42 10.41
N LYS A 262 17.66 1.59 10.46
CA LYS A 262 16.65 0.53 10.26
C LYS A 262 15.59 0.96 9.26
N PRO A 263 14.91 0.01 8.58
CA PRO A 263 13.71 0.33 7.80
C PRO A 263 12.61 0.92 8.69
N ALA A 264 11.83 1.85 8.14
CA ALA A 264 10.70 2.46 8.82
C ALA A 264 9.66 1.43 9.29
N PRO A 265 8.84 1.71 10.29
CA PRO A 265 7.68 0.89 10.63
C PRO A 265 6.64 0.89 9.51
N THR A 266 5.67 -0.02 9.59
CA THR A 266 4.52 -0.02 8.66
C THR A 266 3.78 1.31 8.71
N MET A 267 3.70 2.02 7.59
CA MET A 267 2.89 3.23 7.47
C MET A 267 1.40 2.87 7.60
N THR A 268 0.74 3.51 8.56
CA THR A 268 -0.71 3.42 8.80
C THR A 268 -1.40 4.70 8.34
N THR A 269 -2.73 4.74 8.38
CA THR A 269 -3.49 5.95 8.03
C THR A 269 -3.27 7.13 8.97
N GLN A 270 -2.62 6.90 10.11
CA GLN A 270 -2.32 7.92 11.13
C GLN A 270 -0.83 8.03 11.44
N PHE A 271 0.04 7.73 10.47
CA PHE A 271 1.49 7.78 10.61
C PHE A 271 2.03 9.16 11.02
N TYR A 272 1.27 10.21 10.74
CA TYR A 272 1.59 11.59 11.10
C TYR A 272 1.40 11.92 12.60
N GLY A 273 0.91 10.97 13.39
CA GLY A 273 0.65 11.16 14.83
C GLY A 273 1.63 10.38 15.69
N PHE A 274 2.38 11.08 16.56
CA PHE A 274 3.38 10.50 17.46
C PHE A 274 2.80 9.37 18.35
N GLY A 275 1.55 9.55 18.79
CA GLY A 275 0.85 8.58 19.64
C GLY A 275 0.31 7.33 18.94
N ASN A 276 0.42 7.23 17.61
CA ASN A 276 -0.24 6.18 16.83
C ASN A 276 0.71 5.04 16.40
N GLY A 277 1.96 5.09 16.85
CA GLY A 277 2.98 4.11 16.52
C GLY A 277 4.39 4.65 16.77
N ARG A 278 5.38 4.04 16.15
CA ARG A 278 6.78 4.49 16.18
C ARG A 278 7.00 5.53 15.06
N PHE A 279 6.29 6.66 15.14
CA PHE A 279 6.30 7.68 14.10
C PHE A 279 6.99 8.98 14.52
N GLY A 280 7.71 8.99 15.66
CA GLY A 280 8.63 10.08 16.00
C GLY A 280 9.82 10.11 15.04
N HIS A 281 10.17 11.29 14.52
CA HIS A 281 11.39 11.48 13.74
C HIS A 281 12.61 11.02 14.57
N PRO A 282 13.63 10.38 13.96
CA PRO A 282 14.77 9.85 14.72
C PRO A 282 15.48 10.88 15.59
N GLU A 283 15.55 12.14 15.16
CA GLU A 283 16.34 13.19 15.79
C GLU A 283 15.51 14.43 16.17
N GLN A 284 14.64 14.90 15.26
CA GLN A 284 13.84 16.12 15.45
C GLN A 284 12.65 15.86 16.41
N ASP A 285 12.27 16.87 17.20
CA ASP A 285 11.21 16.75 18.22
C ASP A 285 9.80 16.86 17.63
N ARG A 286 9.49 16.01 16.66
CA ARG A 286 8.22 15.95 15.93
C ARG A 286 7.84 14.53 15.49
N ALA A 287 6.61 14.33 15.13
CA ALA A 287 6.24 13.18 14.32
C ALA A 287 6.81 13.32 12.90
N ILE A 288 6.88 12.23 12.16
CA ILE A 288 7.24 12.30 10.73
C ILE A 288 6.27 13.17 9.95
N SER A 289 6.78 13.83 8.91
CA SER A 289 5.99 14.64 7.99
C SER A 289 5.15 13.78 7.03
N VAL A 290 4.21 14.41 6.34
CA VAL A 290 3.42 13.74 5.29
C VAL A 290 4.33 13.32 4.13
N ARG A 291 5.32 14.14 3.75
CA ARG A 291 6.32 13.80 2.74
C ARG A 291 7.13 12.57 3.12
N GLU A 292 7.62 12.50 4.34
CA GLU A 292 8.37 11.35 4.84
C GLU A 292 7.54 10.07 4.78
N GLY A 293 6.26 10.13 5.16
CA GLY A 293 5.33 9.02 5.02
C GLY A 293 5.11 8.57 3.58
N ALA A 294 5.01 9.52 2.64
CA ALA A 294 4.87 9.23 1.22
C ALA A 294 6.13 8.55 0.64
N ILE A 295 7.33 9.03 1.03
CA ILE A 295 8.61 8.42 0.66
C ILE A 295 8.70 6.97 1.16
N PHE A 296 8.32 6.70 2.41
CA PHE A 296 8.33 5.32 2.94
C PHE A 296 7.33 4.41 2.24
N GLN A 297 6.26 4.95 1.63
CA GLN A 297 5.35 4.20 0.78
C GLN A 297 5.85 4.09 -0.68
N GLY A 298 6.99 4.74 -1.00
CA GLY A 298 7.63 4.69 -2.32
C GLY A 298 6.97 5.58 -3.37
N PHE A 299 6.17 6.56 -2.98
CA PHE A 299 5.64 7.54 -3.93
C PHE A 299 6.77 8.42 -4.49
N PRO A 300 6.74 8.74 -5.79
CA PRO A 300 7.66 9.69 -6.40
C PRO A 300 7.66 11.05 -5.68
N ALA A 301 8.78 11.76 -5.76
CA ALA A 301 8.92 13.07 -5.10
C ALA A 301 7.92 14.11 -5.65
N ASP A 302 7.60 14.01 -6.93
CA ASP A 302 6.64 14.87 -7.65
C ASP A 302 5.18 14.41 -7.55
N TYR A 303 4.89 13.35 -6.78
CA TYR A 303 3.52 12.83 -6.65
C TYR A 303 2.63 13.82 -5.91
N GLN A 304 1.59 14.30 -6.58
CA GLN A 304 0.65 15.29 -6.05
C GLN A 304 -0.61 14.60 -5.51
N PHE A 305 -0.88 14.77 -4.23
CA PHE A 305 -2.07 14.20 -3.57
C PHE A 305 -3.28 15.14 -3.59
N LEU A 306 -3.05 16.45 -3.65
CA LEU A 306 -4.08 17.50 -3.64
C LEU A 306 -3.74 18.60 -4.66
N PRO A 307 -4.76 19.26 -5.25
CA PRO A 307 -4.56 20.45 -6.07
C PRO A 307 -3.82 21.55 -5.30
N GLU A 308 -3.14 22.44 -6.00
CA GLU A 308 -2.34 23.50 -5.39
C GLU A 308 -3.17 24.49 -4.57
N ASP A 309 -4.39 24.77 -4.99
CA ASP A 309 -5.34 25.69 -4.34
C ASP A 309 -6.05 25.09 -3.12
N ARG A 310 -5.89 23.79 -2.88
CA ARG A 310 -6.58 23.10 -1.78
C ARG A 310 -5.75 23.12 -0.50
N HIS A 311 -6.38 23.50 0.61
CA HIS A 311 -5.76 23.41 1.95
C HIS A 311 -5.42 21.96 2.31
N HIS A 312 -4.33 21.81 3.05
CA HIS A 312 -3.85 20.50 3.51
C HIS A 312 -4.83 19.89 4.50
N ASN A 313 -5.32 18.71 4.18
CA ASN A 313 -6.06 17.87 5.10
C ASN A 313 -5.21 16.67 5.47
N ILE A 314 -4.51 16.76 6.61
CA ILE A 314 -3.57 15.71 7.05
C ILE A 314 -4.25 14.34 7.22
N SER A 315 -5.52 14.31 7.64
CA SER A 315 -6.26 13.05 7.77
C SER A 315 -6.55 12.40 6.42
N LEU A 316 -6.89 13.21 5.41
CA LEU A 316 -7.09 12.73 4.05
C LEU A 316 -5.78 12.22 3.43
N LEU A 317 -4.72 13.00 3.55
CA LEU A 317 -3.37 12.61 3.11
C LEU A 317 -2.90 11.33 3.80
N GLY A 318 -3.08 11.25 5.12
CA GLY A 318 -2.76 10.08 5.90
C GLY A 318 -3.52 8.82 5.44
N LYS A 319 -4.80 8.96 5.07
CA LYS A 319 -5.58 7.85 4.51
C LYS A 319 -5.07 7.42 3.14
N MET A 320 -4.84 8.37 2.21
CA MET A 320 -4.36 8.05 0.86
C MET A 320 -3.00 7.36 0.90
N ILE A 321 -2.07 7.87 1.71
CA ILE A 321 -0.71 7.34 1.82
C ILE A 321 -0.69 6.02 2.63
N GLY A 322 -1.31 5.99 3.80
CA GLY A 322 -1.24 4.83 4.71
C GLY A 322 -1.97 3.59 4.20
N ASN A 323 -3.10 3.77 3.47
CA ASN A 323 -3.83 2.67 2.84
C ASN A 323 -3.20 2.22 1.53
N ALA A 324 -2.33 2.99 0.91
CA ALA A 324 -1.76 2.64 -0.38
C ALA A 324 -1.01 1.29 -0.35
N VAL A 325 -1.12 0.54 -1.43
CA VAL A 325 -0.13 -0.46 -1.78
C VAL A 325 1.19 0.28 -2.03
N PRO A 326 2.30 -0.08 -1.36
CA PRO A 326 3.57 0.57 -1.62
C PRO A 326 3.92 0.52 -3.12
N VAL A 327 4.31 1.67 -3.68
CA VAL A 327 4.55 1.80 -5.12
C VAL A 327 5.56 0.77 -5.62
N LYS A 328 6.64 0.56 -4.88
CA LYS A 328 7.66 -0.44 -5.19
C LYS A 328 7.13 -1.88 -5.22
N LEU A 329 6.13 -2.19 -4.36
CA LEU A 329 5.47 -3.51 -4.40
C LEU A 329 4.61 -3.65 -5.66
N GLY A 330 3.90 -2.57 -6.06
CA GLY A 330 3.18 -2.53 -7.34
C GLY A 330 4.12 -2.70 -8.54
N GLU A 331 5.30 -2.08 -8.51
CA GLU A 331 6.34 -2.24 -9.54
C GLU A 331 6.85 -3.71 -9.61
N LEU A 332 7.09 -4.32 -8.47
CA LEU A 332 7.49 -5.74 -8.38
C LEU A 332 6.43 -6.65 -9.02
N ILE A 333 5.16 -6.46 -8.66
CA ILE A 333 4.04 -7.19 -9.24
C ILE A 333 4.00 -6.99 -10.77
N GLY A 334 4.09 -5.74 -11.23
CA GLY A 334 4.06 -5.43 -12.66
C GLY A 334 5.22 -6.07 -13.44
N LYS A 335 6.44 -6.04 -12.89
CA LYS A 335 7.63 -6.70 -13.50
C LYS A 335 7.44 -8.21 -13.61
N ALA A 336 6.92 -8.85 -12.55
CA ALA A 336 6.64 -10.29 -12.57
C ALA A 336 5.62 -10.67 -13.66
N LEU A 337 4.54 -9.88 -13.79
CA LEU A 337 3.52 -10.10 -14.82
C LEU A 337 4.08 -9.92 -16.24
N ILE A 338 4.89 -8.89 -16.47
CA ILE A 338 5.53 -8.63 -17.78
C ILE A 338 6.50 -9.75 -18.14
N GLU A 339 7.32 -10.19 -17.18
CA GLU A 339 8.25 -11.30 -17.39
C GLU A 339 7.50 -12.60 -17.69
N HIS A 340 6.43 -12.90 -16.95
CA HIS A 340 5.58 -14.04 -17.20
C HIS A 340 5.00 -14.04 -18.62
N VAL A 341 4.43 -12.91 -19.07
CA VAL A 341 3.88 -12.78 -20.44
C VAL A 341 4.96 -12.97 -21.50
N ARG A 342 6.21 -12.54 -21.25
CA ARG A 342 7.33 -12.73 -22.17
C ARG A 342 7.75 -14.20 -22.27
N LYS A 343 7.83 -14.92 -21.14
CA LYS A 343 8.18 -16.35 -21.08
C LYS A 343 7.17 -17.21 -21.84
N VAL A 344 5.87 -17.04 -21.55
CA VAL A 344 4.79 -17.80 -22.22
C VAL A 344 4.79 -17.58 -23.73
N LYS A 345 5.30 -16.46 -24.23
CA LYS A 345 5.47 -16.22 -25.67
C LYS A 345 6.65 -16.97 -26.26
N GLY A 346 7.80 -16.92 -25.58
CA GLY A 346 9.02 -17.60 -26.05
C GLY A 346 8.80 -19.10 -26.22
N ASP A 347 8.08 -19.71 -25.28
CA ASP A 347 7.76 -21.14 -25.33
C ASP A 347 6.78 -21.50 -26.47
N ARG A 348 5.90 -20.58 -26.90
CA ARG A 348 4.98 -20.80 -28.05
C ARG A 348 5.65 -20.59 -29.41
N ASP A 349 6.64 -19.73 -29.51
CA ASP A 349 7.39 -19.48 -30.76
C ASP A 349 8.48 -20.55 -30.99
N GLY A 350 8.96 -21.23 -29.92
CA GLY A 350 9.93 -22.34 -29.99
C GLY A 350 9.33 -23.72 -30.27
N SER A 351 7.99 -23.84 -30.26
CA SER A 351 7.26 -25.12 -30.51
C SER A 351 6.56 -25.16 -31.88
N ARG A 352 6.97 -24.32 -32.82
CA ARG A 352 6.52 -24.37 -34.24
C ARG A 352 7.65 -24.77 -35.17
#